data_1900164ae5de6d1e39b3b84004a7019b
#
_entry.id   1900164ae5de6d1e39b3b84004a7019b
#
_cell.length_a   1.000
_cell.length_b   1.000
_cell.length_c   1.000
_cell.angle_alpha   90.00
_cell.angle_beta   90.00
_cell.angle_gamma   90.00
#
_symmetry.space_group_name_H-M   'P 1'
#
loop_
_entity.id
_entity.type
_entity.pdbx_description
1 polymer ?
#
loop_
_entity_poly.entity_id
_entity_poly.type
_entity_poly.pdbx_seq_one_letter_code
_entity_poly.pdbx_strand_id
1 'polypeptide(L)'
;MQVKRRKFLKSALALGAATAMCDAWAQEPDSAWTGTWDAALATLAANIKSVANFDGLVLFEGTTAYRGTWQECGPHESLAYSQLAEFVKPIEGKPSPLEVARNTHRAFFALQREDGQIPANLRARGAEWAMIQMVVPIAATAWDLSQKLKDEAFLAEAYNACGRWDAWLRRYRDTRGTGLVEAFCTWDTGQDDSPRWKGVSNSCPDGDAKKCPTGQSVPRLCPDLSATVFGARVALSAMATALGKKAEAQKWTDDAEHIRALILSKLWCEEDASFYDVDPDGKFHRVLSVANLRVPAEHVMRPNVRHERKMFEALWERHLHNPKAYWAPYPFPSIALNDPTFVPGIQHASWNGGSQALTALRTLRWMDYYGKGREQRELMERWCEAILSVQDFREQMEPDTGKFTGFAHAGYSPCALVFLHFARRLVHAPSSHV
;
A
#
# COMPACT_ATOMS: atom_id res chain seq x y z
N MET A 1 33.27 23.68 -41.95
CA MET A 1 34.17 23.23 -40.88
C MET A 1 33.67 23.80 -39.53
N GLN A 2 32.46 23.41 -39.09
CA GLN A 2 31.83 23.90 -37.86
C GLN A 2 30.87 22.84 -37.27
N VAL A 3 31.35 21.62 -36.94
CA VAL A 3 30.50 20.57 -36.33
C VAL A 3 31.23 19.79 -35.21
N LYS A 4 32.34 20.26 -34.66
CA LYS A 4 33.09 19.51 -33.62
C LYS A 4 33.20 20.17 -32.23
N ARG A 5 32.46 21.24 -31.93
CA ARG A 5 32.53 21.93 -30.61
C ARG A 5 31.36 21.70 -29.65
N ARG A 6 30.31 20.96 -30.04
CA ARG A 6 29.11 20.74 -29.17
C ARG A 6 29.09 19.43 -28.39
N LYS A 7 30.05 18.54 -28.57
CA LYS A 7 30.10 17.25 -27.83
C LYS A 7 30.98 17.25 -26.58
N PHE A 8 31.81 18.26 -26.34
CA PHE A 8 32.71 18.30 -25.17
C PHE A 8 32.15 19.02 -23.96
N LEU A 9 31.07 19.79 -24.11
CA LEU A 9 30.42 20.49 -22.96
C LEU A 9 29.37 19.66 -22.21
N LYS A 10 28.94 18.53 -22.78
CA LYS A 10 27.99 17.63 -22.06
C LYS A 10 28.64 16.65 -21.11
N SER A 11 29.94 16.39 -21.22
CA SER A 11 30.67 15.48 -20.35
C SER A 11 31.27 16.17 -19.09
N ALA A 12 31.46 17.49 -19.14
CA ALA A 12 31.97 18.26 -18.00
C ALA A 12 30.84 18.61 -16.98
N LEU A 13 29.60 18.70 -17.43
CA LEU A 13 28.44 18.92 -16.52
C LEU A 13 28.04 17.67 -15.76
N ALA A 14 28.34 16.48 -16.27
CA ALA A 14 28.05 15.21 -15.57
C ALA A 14 29.07 14.88 -14.46
N LEU A 15 30.32 15.35 -14.55
CA LEU A 15 31.32 15.18 -13.47
C LEU A 15 31.14 16.22 -12.35
N GLY A 16 30.65 17.42 -12.64
CA GLY A 16 30.35 18.44 -11.64
C GLY A 16 29.13 18.12 -10.77
N ALA A 17 28.17 17.38 -11.32
CA ALA A 17 26.99 16.94 -10.57
C ALA A 17 27.31 15.76 -9.63
N ALA A 18 28.24 14.89 -10.00
CA ALA A 18 28.64 13.74 -9.15
C ALA A 18 29.47 14.17 -7.94
N THR A 19 30.30 15.21 -8.06
CA THR A 19 31.05 15.77 -6.92
C THR A 19 30.17 16.61 -6.00
N ALA A 20 29.19 17.36 -6.50
CA ALA A 20 28.24 18.07 -5.68
C ALA A 20 27.29 17.15 -4.90
N MET A 21 27.04 15.92 -5.39
CA MET A 21 26.27 14.91 -4.67
C MET A 21 27.00 14.27 -3.48
N CYS A 22 28.35 14.21 -3.52
CA CYS A 22 29.16 13.76 -2.39
C CYS A 22 29.26 14.81 -1.27
N ASP A 23 29.22 16.10 -1.62
CA ASP A 23 29.36 17.19 -0.65
C ASP A 23 28.07 17.49 0.13
N ALA A 24 26.88 17.07 -0.38
CA ALA A 24 25.61 17.20 0.36
C ALA A 24 25.54 16.26 1.59
N TRP A 25 26.39 15.22 1.66
CA TRP A 25 26.57 14.37 2.84
C TRP A 25 27.67 14.86 3.80
N ALA A 26 28.41 15.88 3.40
CA ALA A 26 29.49 16.47 4.20
C ALA A 26 29.04 17.52 5.21
N GLN A 27 27.77 17.95 5.16
CA GLN A 27 27.14 18.60 6.33
C GLN A 27 26.72 17.48 7.28
N GLU A 28 27.23 17.47 8.50
CA GLU A 28 26.81 16.53 9.54
C GLU A 28 25.29 16.51 9.57
N PRO A 29 24.64 15.36 9.32
CA PRO A 29 23.19 15.31 9.34
C PRO A 29 22.77 15.71 10.73
N ASP A 30 21.73 16.56 10.83
CA ASP A 30 21.11 16.95 12.09
C ASP A 30 21.00 15.70 12.97
N SER A 31 21.52 15.75 14.17
CA SER A 31 21.63 14.58 15.06
C SER A 31 20.28 13.90 15.31
N ALA A 32 19.17 14.67 15.20
CA ALA A 32 17.82 14.16 15.31
C ALA A 32 17.43 13.26 14.12
N TRP A 33 17.80 13.61 12.89
CA TRP A 33 17.53 12.78 11.70
C TRP A 33 18.31 11.47 11.76
N THR A 34 19.60 11.54 12.12
CA THR A 34 20.46 10.34 12.25
C THR A 34 19.95 9.42 13.35
N GLY A 35 19.65 9.97 14.54
CA GLY A 35 19.11 9.19 15.65
C GLY A 35 17.78 8.52 15.34
N THR A 36 16.88 9.23 14.65
CA THR A 36 15.57 8.68 14.23
C THR A 36 15.73 7.63 13.12
N TRP A 37 16.68 7.81 12.20
CA TRP A 37 17.03 6.79 11.18
C TRP A 37 17.48 5.49 11.83
N ASP A 38 18.41 5.57 12.79
CA ASP A 38 18.92 4.39 13.49
C ASP A 38 17.83 3.71 14.33
N ALA A 39 16.96 4.50 14.99
CA ALA A 39 15.81 3.98 15.72
C ALA A 39 14.79 3.28 14.79
N ALA A 40 14.58 3.80 13.58
CA ALA A 40 13.73 3.16 12.58
C ALA A 40 14.31 1.80 12.13
N LEU A 41 15.61 1.73 11.87
CA LEU A 41 16.29 0.47 11.54
C LEU A 41 16.22 -0.53 12.69
N ALA A 42 16.44 -0.09 13.94
CA ALA A 42 16.30 -0.93 15.13
C ALA A 42 14.88 -1.49 15.28
N THR A 43 13.85 -0.68 14.96
CA THR A 43 12.45 -1.11 14.94
C THR A 43 12.23 -2.22 13.92
N LEU A 44 12.71 -2.07 12.70
CA LEU A 44 12.58 -3.11 11.67
C LEU A 44 13.32 -4.38 12.09
N ALA A 45 14.54 -4.27 12.64
CA ALA A 45 15.32 -5.39 13.15
C ALA A 45 14.57 -6.19 14.22
N ALA A 46 13.94 -5.48 15.16
CA ALA A 46 13.14 -6.08 16.22
C ALA A 46 11.89 -6.82 15.69
N ASN A 47 11.38 -6.38 14.53
CA ASN A 47 10.18 -6.93 13.90
C ASN A 47 10.48 -8.02 12.85
N ILE A 48 11.74 -8.34 12.56
CA ILE A 48 12.11 -9.49 11.70
C ILE A 48 12.07 -10.75 12.55
N LYS A 49 11.04 -11.60 12.33
CA LYS A 49 10.71 -12.76 13.17
C LYS A 49 10.23 -13.96 12.36
N SER A 50 10.14 -15.12 13.02
CA SER A 50 9.58 -16.34 12.45
C SER A 50 8.06 -16.38 12.54
N VAL A 51 7.42 -17.04 11.59
CA VAL A 51 6.01 -17.44 11.64
C VAL A 51 5.89 -18.97 11.73
N ALA A 52 4.74 -19.44 12.16
CA ALA A 52 4.51 -20.88 12.24
C ALA A 52 4.53 -21.53 10.85
N ASN A 53 5.08 -22.74 10.80
CA ASN A 53 5.11 -23.60 9.59
C ASN A 53 5.80 -23.00 8.36
N PHE A 54 6.74 -22.08 8.57
CA PHE A 54 7.59 -21.54 7.52
C PHE A 54 9.02 -21.38 8.03
N ASP A 55 9.98 -21.93 7.28
CA ASP A 55 11.40 -21.82 7.60
C ASP A 55 11.99 -20.55 6.97
N GLY A 56 12.02 -19.48 7.75
CA GLY A 56 12.53 -18.17 7.33
C GLY A 56 12.03 -17.06 8.23
N LEU A 57 12.76 -15.94 8.22
CA LEU A 57 12.37 -14.73 8.95
C LEU A 57 11.63 -13.77 8.02
N VAL A 58 10.52 -13.25 8.49
CA VAL A 58 9.64 -12.31 7.79
C VAL A 58 9.53 -11.00 8.56
N LEU A 59 9.09 -9.93 7.92
CA LEU A 59 8.83 -8.65 8.57
C LEU A 59 7.43 -8.64 9.19
N PHE A 60 7.36 -8.42 10.51
CA PHE A 60 6.11 -8.18 11.25
C PHE A 60 5.79 -6.69 11.24
N GLU A 61 4.50 -6.36 11.36
CA GLU A 61 4.08 -4.98 11.51
C GLU A 61 4.52 -4.34 12.83
N GLY A 62 4.56 -5.13 13.92
CA GLY A 62 4.95 -4.62 15.23
C GLY A 62 5.36 -5.68 16.22
N THR A 63 5.93 -5.22 17.34
CA THR A 63 6.42 -6.10 18.43
C THR A 63 5.37 -6.38 19.50
N THR A 64 4.42 -5.45 19.73
CA THR A 64 3.51 -5.50 20.87
C THR A 64 2.10 -5.90 20.47
N ALA A 65 1.42 -5.19 19.62
CA ALA A 65 0.05 -5.49 19.21
C ALA A 65 -0.01 -6.27 17.91
N TYR A 66 0.62 -5.79 16.87
CA TYR A 66 0.60 -6.41 15.55
C TYR A 66 1.73 -7.43 15.41
N ARG A 67 1.64 -8.52 16.22
CA ARG A 67 2.65 -9.61 16.23
C ARG A 67 2.45 -10.57 15.06
N GLY A 68 2.62 -10.08 13.85
CA GLY A 68 2.43 -10.84 12.63
C GLY A 68 2.70 -10.02 11.39
N THR A 69 2.46 -10.61 10.25
CA THR A 69 2.46 -9.97 8.95
C THR A 69 1.12 -10.21 8.27
N TRP A 70 0.48 -9.16 7.78
CA TRP A 70 -0.85 -9.19 7.17
C TRP A 70 -0.74 -9.13 5.65
N GLN A 71 -1.65 -9.77 4.94
CA GLN A 71 -1.68 -9.74 3.48
C GLN A 71 -1.85 -8.31 2.95
N GLU A 72 -2.59 -7.46 3.67
CA GLU A 72 -2.88 -6.09 3.28
C GLU A 72 -1.65 -5.19 3.15
N CYS A 73 -0.58 -5.49 3.90
CA CYS A 73 0.54 -4.58 4.09
C CYS A 73 1.90 -5.29 4.12
N GLY A 74 2.03 -6.46 4.75
CA GLY A 74 3.31 -7.13 4.97
C GLY A 74 4.14 -7.37 3.70
N PRO A 75 3.58 -7.89 2.59
CA PRO A 75 4.30 -7.98 1.33
C PRO A 75 4.76 -6.61 0.79
N HIS A 76 3.94 -5.55 0.94
CA HIS A 76 4.31 -4.19 0.54
C HIS A 76 5.38 -3.58 1.44
N GLU A 77 5.28 -3.75 2.76
CA GLU A 77 6.27 -3.28 3.71
C GLU A 77 7.62 -3.96 3.51
N SER A 78 7.61 -5.26 3.31
CA SER A 78 8.85 -6.01 3.06
C SER A 78 9.49 -5.63 1.71
N LEU A 79 8.69 -5.35 0.68
CA LEU A 79 9.17 -4.76 -0.57
C LEU A 79 9.79 -3.38 -0.31
N ALA A 80 9.11 -2.50 0.45
CA ALA A 80 9.63 -1.19 0.80
C ALA A 80 10.96 -1.31 1.56
N TYR A 81 11.06 -2.23 2.53
CA TYR A 81 12.32 -2.52 3.19
C TYR A 81 13.42 -2.96 2.21
N SER A 82 13.10 -3.84 1.25
CA SER A 82 14.04 -4.28 0.22
C SER A 82 14.54 -3.14 -0.69
N GLN A 83 13.74 -2.09 -0.87
CA GLN A 83 14.11 -0.91 -1.66
C GLN A 83 15.18 -0.04 -0.96
N LEU A 84 15.39 -0.25 0.32
CA LEU A 84 16.41 0.42 1.13
C LEU A 84 17.73 -0.39 1.21
N ALA A 85 17.83 -1.56 0.58
CA ALA A 85 18.96 -2.48 0.74
C ALA A 85 20.33 -1.85 0.47
N GLU A 86 20.41 -0.89 -0.46
CA GLU A 86 21.66 -0.18 -0.79
C GLU A 86 22.00 0.97 0.19
N PHE A 87 21.06 1.35 1.04
CA PHE A 87 21.16 2.51 1.96
C PHE A 87 21.23 2.08 3.43
N VAL A 88 21.02 0.80 3.71
CA VAL A 88 21.05 0.28 5.07
C VAL A 88 22.16 -0.75 5.24
N LYS A 89 22.88 -0.69 6.35
CA LYS A 89 23.88 -1.71 6.68
C LYS A 89 23.16 -3.00 7.04
N PRO A 90 23.76 -4.17 6.70
CA PRO A 90 23.27 -5.45 7.18
C PRO A 90 23.14 -5.45 8.71
N ILE A 91 22.02 -5.96 9.21
CA ILE A 91 21.80 -6.11 10.65
C ILE A 91 22.34 -7.46 11.07
N GLU A 92 23.25 -7.47 12.05
CA GLU A 92 23.87 -8.70 12.53
C GLU A 92 22.83 -9.72 13.00
N GLY A 93 22.99 -10.97 12.56
CA GLY A 93 22.05 -12.05 12.88
C GLY A 93 20.68 -11.97 12.21
N LYS A 94 20.49 -11.05 11.23
CA LYS A 94 19.26 -10.96 10.44
C LYS A 94 19.54 -11.16 8.95
N PRO A 95 18.57 -11.70 8.20
CA PRO A 95 18.66 -11.76 6.74
C PRO A 95 18.75 -10.37 6.12
N SER A 96 19.27 -10.29 4.90
CA SER A 96 19.27 -9.04 4.13
C SER A 96 17.85 -8.54 3.87
N PRO A 97 17.64 -7.22 3.62
CA PRO A 97 16.33 -6.68 3.28
C PRO A 97 15.67 -7.38 2.10
N LEU A 98 16.44 -7.78 1.08
CA LEU A 98 15.95 -8.55 -0.07
C LEU A 98 15.47 -9.95 0.33
N GLU A 99 16.20 -10.60 1.20
CA GLU A 99 15.84 -11.93 1.68
C GLU A 99 14.61 -11.89 2.60
N VAL A 100 14.52 -10.91 3.48
CA VAL A 100 13.31 -10.67 4.30
C VAL A 100 12.08 -10.48 3.41
N ALA A 101 12.20 -9.67 2.35
CA ALA A 101 11.10 -9.44 1.42
C ALA A 101 10.72 -10.72 0.67
N ARG A 102 11.70 -11.50 0.18
CA ARG A 102 11.47 -12.79 -0.45
C ARG A 102 10.77 -13.76 0.51
N ASN A 103 11.25 -13.86 1.72
CA ASN A 103 10.69 -14.75 2.74
C ASN A 103 9.26 -14.34 3.12
N THR A 104 8.97 -13.04 3.26
CA THR A 104 7.62 -12.56 3.56
C THR A 104 6.63 -12.99 2.48
N HIS A 105 6.96 -12.81 1.19
CA HIS A 105 6.10 -13.27 0.10
C HIS A 105 5.95 -14.80 0.08
N ARG A 106 7.07 -15.53 0.19
CA ARG A 106 7.07 -16.99 0.17
C ARG A 106 6.31 -17.61 1.33
N ALA A 107 6.30 -16.97 2.51
CA ALA A 107 5.51 -17.44 3.64
C ALA A 107 4.01 -17.45 3.31
N PHE A 108 3.48 -16.42 2.64
CA PHE A 108 2.09 -16.40 2.17
C PHE A 108 1.82 -17.46 1.09
N PHE A 109 2.77 -17.68 0.17
CA PHE A 109 2.62 -18.67 -0.91
C PHE A 109 2.71 -20.11 -0.40
N ALA A 110 3.68 -20.39 0.49
CA ALA A 110 3.88 -21.72 1.06
C ALA A 110 2.71 -22.16 1.96
N LEU A 111 2.03 -21.22 2.60
CA LEU A 111 0.90 -21.49 3.47
C LEU A 111 -0.46 -21.31 2.75
N GLN A 112 -0.47 -21.12 1.43
CA GLN A 112 -1.68 -21.05 0.64
C GLN A 112 -2.43 -22.38 0.66
N ARG A 113 -3.75 -22.34 0.90
CA ARG A 113 -4.61 -23.54 0.88
C ARG A 113 -4.70 -24.17 -0.52
N GLU A 114 -5.09 -25.45 -0.56
CA GLU A 114 -5.28 -26.19 -1.82
C GLU A 114 -6.31 -25.53 -2.75
N ASP A 115 -7.38 -24.95 -2.18
CA ASP A 115 -8.40 -24.23 -2.95
C ASP A 115 -7.92 -22.88 -3.52
N GLY A 116 -6.72 -22.44 -3.14
CA GLY A 116 -6.09 -21.20 -3.63
C GLY A 116 -6.20 -20.00 -2.67
N GLN A 117 -6.86 -20.14 -1.53
CA GLN A 117 -6.94 -19.07 -0.53
C GLN A 117 -5.53 -18.75 0.03
N ILE A 118 -5.11 -17.48 -0.04
CA ILE A 118 -3.95 -16.96 0.68
C ILE A 118 -4.41 -16.59 2.10
N PRO A 119 -3.61 -16.84 3.16
CA PRO A 119 -3.97 -16.44 4.52
C PRO A 119 -4.10 -14.91 4.65
N ALA A 120 -5.03 -14.46 5.47
CA ALA A 120 -5.21 -13.05 5.77
C ALA A 120 -4.01 -12.47 6.54
N ASN A 121 -3.45 -13.27 7.45
CA ASN A 121 -2.22 -12.94 8.17
C ASN A 121 -1.46 -14.18 8.62
N LEU A 122 -0.19 -13.97 8.96
CA LEU A 122 0.72 -14.97 9.48
C LEU A 122 1.29 -14.51 10.81
N ARG A 123 1.21 -15.36 11.81
CA ARG A 123 1.68 -15.10 13.17
C ARG A 123 2.56 -16.25 13.67
N ALA A 124 3.26 -16.03 14.79
CA ALA A 124 4.02 -17.10 15.45
C ALA A 124 3.16 -18.32 15.85
N ARG A 125 1.84 -18.17 15.94
CA ARG A 125 0.89 -19.23 16.31
C ARG A 125 0.15 -19.88 15.13
N GLY A 126 0.29 -19.35 13.94
CA GLY A 126 -0.40 -19.85 12.73
C GLY A 126 -0.94 -18.76 11.83
N ALA A 127 -1.68 -19.20 10.82
CA ALA A 127 -2.31 -18.39 9.80
C ALA A 127 -3.80 -18.18 10.08
N GLU A 128 -4.37 -17.03 9.70
CA GLU A 128 -5.81 -16.73 9.81
C GLU A 128 -6.49 -16.75 8.44
N TRP A 129 -7.78 -17.14 8.44
CA TRP A 129 -8.54 -17.45 7.22
C TRP A 129 -9.96 -16.87 7.21
N ALA A 130 -10.30 -16.13 8.27
CA ALA A 130 -11.66 -15.61 8.50
C ALA A 130 -12.04 -14.41 7.63
N MET A 131 -11.11 -13.89 6.83
CA MET A 131 -11.26 -12.72 5.95
C MET A 131 -10.26 -12.83 4.79
N ILE A 132 -10.35 -11.92 3.81
CA ILE A 132 -9.36 -11.83 2.73
C ILE A 132 -8.27 -10.80 2.99
N GLN A 133 -8.57 -9.75 3.71
CA GLN A 133 -7.65 -8.71 4.18
C GLN A 133 -6.69 -8.21 3.09
N MET A 134 -7.27 -7.74 1.97
CA MET A 134 -6.51 -7.26 0.81
C MET A 134 -6.52 -5.73 0.74
N VAL A 135 -5.34 -5.14 0.48
CA VAL A 135 -5.23 -3.71 0.15
C VAL A 135 -4.19 -3.47 -0.93
N VAL A 136 -2.95 -3.91 -0.72
CA VAL A 136 -1.91 -3.84 -1.76
C VAL A 136 -1.82 -5.20 -2.45
N PRO A 137 -1.88 -5.27 -3.79
CA PRO A 137 -1.84 -6.55 -4.49
C PRO A 137 -0.53 -7.29 -4.22
N ILE A 138 -0.60 -8.46 -3.59
CA ILE A 138 0.59 -9.29 -3.35
C ILE A 138 1.27 -9.69 -4.67
N ALA A 139 0.52 -9.82 -5.76
CA ALA A 139 1.08 -10.07 -7.09
C ALA A 139 1.92 -8.88 -7.58
N ALA A 140 1.47 -7.64 -7.36
CA ALA A 140 2.23 -6.46 -7.78
C ALA A 140 3.54 -6.33 -6.99
N THR A 141 3.49 -6.52 -5.68
CA THR A 141 4.70 -6.46 -4.83
C THR A 141 5.67 -7.60 -5.13
N ALA A 142 5.17 -8.81 -5.43
CA ALA A 142 6.00 -9.94 -5.85
C ALA A 142 6.64 -9.70 -7.23
N TRP A 143 5.90 -9.09 -8.17
CA TRP A 143 6.47 -8.70 -9.46
C TRP A 143 7.60 -7.69 -9.30
N ASP A 144 7.39 -6.61 -8.55
CA ASP A 144 8.41 -5.58 -8.30
C ASP A 144 9.65 -6.16 -7.59
N LEU A 145 9.44 -7.07 -6.64
CA LEU A 145 10.51 -7.76 -5.95
C LEU A 145 11.29 -8.69 -6.90
N SER A 146 10.61 -9.41 -7.79
CA SER A 146 11.25 -10.32 -8.74
C SER A 146 12.24 -9.62 -9.67
N GLN A 147 11.96 -8.36 -10.04
CA GLN A 147 12.85 -7.52 -10.86
C GLN A 147 14.17 -7.18 -10.14
N LYS A 148 14.14 -7.14 -8.80
CA LYS A 148 15.33 -6.93 -7.96
C LYS A 148 16.09 -8.22 -7.70
N LEU A 149 15.38 -9.30 -7.40
CA LEU A 149 15.97 -10.60 -7.08
C LEU A 149 16.62 -11.26 -8.30
N LYS A 150 16.05 -11.05 -9.50
CA LYS A 150 16.44 -11.76 -10.73
C LYS A 150 16.39 -13.29 -10.54
N ASP A 151 15.41 -13.75 -9.77
CA ASP A 151 15.18 -15.15 -9.39
C ASP A 151 13.96 -15.67 -10.16
N GLU A 152 14.21 -16.47 -11.20
CA GLU A 152 13.14 -17.04 -12.05
C GLU A 152 12.27 -18.05 -11.27
N ALA A 153 12.84 -18.76 -10.31
CA ALA A 153 12.08 -19.70 -9.49
C ALA A 153 11.10 -18.96 -8.58
N PHE A 154 11.52 -17.85 -7.96
CA PHE A 154 10.61 -16.99 -7.20
C PHE A 154 9.51 -16.38 -8.09
N LEU A 155 9.85 -15.93 -9.29
CA LEU A 155 8.87 -15.40 -10.25
C LEU A 155 7.81 -16.44 -10.62
N ALA A 156 8.22 -17.69 -10.90
CA ALA A 156 7.31 -18.77 -11.23
C ALA A 156 6.43 -19.17 -10.04
N GLU A 157 7.00 -19.23 -8.82
CA GLU A 157 6.26 -19.48 -7.58
C GLU A 157 5.18 -18.42 -7.35
N ALA A 158 5.55 -17.14 -7.45
CA ALA A 158 4.65 -15.99 -7.26
C ALA A 158 3.52 -16.00 -8.32
N TYR A 159 3.86 -16.22 -9.59
CA TYR A 159 2.86 -16.33 -10.67
C TYR A 159 1.81 -17.40 -10.38
N ASN A 160 2.24 -18.60 -10.00
CA ASN A 160 1.34 -19.71 -9.72
C ASN A 160 0.46 -19.46 -8.49
N ALA A 161 1.05 -18.98 -7.39
CA ALA A 161 0.31 -18.68 -6.16
C ALA A 161 -0.71 -17.56 -6.37
N CYS A 162 -0.31 -16.45 -7.00
CA CYS A 162 -1.20 -15.32 -7.24
C CYS A 162 -2.30 -15.65 -8.27
N GLY A 163 -2.02 -16.49 -9.28
CA GLY A 163 -3.03 -16.97 -10.21
C GLY A 163 -4.10 -17.83 -9.53
N ARG A 164 -3.70 -18.71 -8.61
CA ARG A 164 -4.64 -19.51 -7.79
C ARG A 164 -5.46 -18.61 -6.85
N TRP A 165 -4.86 -17.56 -6.33
CA TRP A 165 -5.56 -16.57 -5.51
C TRP A 165 -6.62 -15.79 -6.29
N ASP A 166 -6.32 -15.31 -7.50
CA ASP A 166 -7.32 -14.67 -8.38
C ASP A 166 -8.48 -15.61 -8.70
N ALA A 167 -8.19 -16.89 -8.98
CA ALA A 167 -9.22 -17.90 -9.22
C ALA A 167 -10.13 -18.11 -7.99
N TRP A 168 -9.55 -18.13 -6.78
CA TRP A 168 -10.30 -18.21 -5.52
C TRP A 168 -11.20 -16.99 -5.33
N LEU A 169 -10.71 -15.77 -5.58
CA LEU A 169 -11.48 -14.54 -5.48
C LEU A 169 -12.67 -14.53 -6.45
N ARG A 170 -12.45 -14.90 -7.71
CA ARG A 170 -13.54 -15.03 -8.69
C ARG A 170 -14.62 -16.00 -8.22
N ARG A 171 -14.24 -17.08 -7.58
CA ARG A 171 -15.18 -18.12 -7.13
C ARG A 171 -15.97 -17.72 -5.89
N TYR A 172 -15.34 -17.07 -4.93
CA TYR A 172 -15.90 -16.88 -3.59
C TYR A 172 -16.19 -15.43 -3.23
N ARG A 173 -15.71 -14.46 -4.02
CA ARG A 173 -15.85 -13.03 -3.77
C ARG A 173 -16.45 -12.27 -4.95
N ASP A 174 -17.17 -12.98 -5.82
CA ASP A 174 -18.07 -12.47 -6.86
C ASP A 174 -19.32 -13.37 -6.90
N THR A 175 -20.03 -13.46 -5.76
CA THR A 175 -21.17 -14.40 -5.60
C THR A 175 -22.38 -13.99 -6.43
N ARG A 176 -22.44 -12.71 -6.83
CA ARG A 176 -23.50 -12.16 -7.68
C ARG A 176 -23.15 -12.13 -9.17
N GLY A 177 -21.95 -12.57 -9.56
CA GLY A 177 -21.49 -12.61 -10.95
C GLY A 177 -21.36 -11.21 -11.59
N THR A 178 -20.94 -10.23 -10.81
CA THR A 178 -20.81 -8.83 -11.27
C THR A 178 -19.47 -8.55 -11.96
N GLY A 179 -18.48 -9.41 -11.76
CA GLY A 179 -17.08 -9.20 -12.17
C GLY A 179 -16.29 -8.29 -11.23
N LEU A 180 -16.89 -7.78 -10.15
CA LEU A 180 -16.29 -6.96 -9.12
C LEU A 180 -16.08 -7.77 -7.83
N VAL A 181 -15.24 -7.25 -6.92
CA VAL A 181 -14.93 -7.96 -5.67
C VAL A 181 -15.87 -7.56 -4.56
N GLU A 182 -16.41 -8.55 -3.87
CA GLU A 182 -17.30 -8.41 -2.74
C GLU A 182 -16.56 -8.49 -1.41
N ALA A 183 -16.82 -7.54 -0.51
CA ALA A 183 -16.47 -7.65 0.90
C ALA A 183 -17.62 -8.27 1.69
N PHE A 184 -17.28 -9.17 2.62
CA PHE A 184 -18.19 -9.85 3.53
C PHE A 184 -18.06 -9.38 4.97
N CYS A 185 -16.93 -8.78 5.32
CA CYS A 185 -16.64 -8.32 6.66
C CYS A 185 -15.72 -7.09 6.66
N THR A 186 -15.63 -6.41 7.79
CA THR A 186 -14.80 -5.20 7.97
C THR A 186 -13.34 -5.46 7.63
N TRP A 187 -12.78 -6.56 8.11
CA TRP A 187 -11.37 -6.88 7.94
C TRP A 187 -11.00 -7.33 6.53
N ASP A 188 -11.96 -7.54 5.64
CA ASP A 188 -11.63 -7.76 4.22
C ASP A 188 -10.85 -6.60 3.62
N THR A 189 -11.10 -5.38 4.12
CA THR A 189 -10.38 -4.15 3.72
C THR A 189 -9.39 -3.66 4.76
N GLY A 190 -9.19 -4.38 5.89
CA GLY A 190 -8.29 -3.99 6.97
C GLY A 190 -8.65 -2.65 7.63
N GLN A 191 -9.94 -2.29 7.68
CA GLN A 191 -10.39 -1.01 8.22
C GLN A 191 -11.18 -1.22 9.52
N ASP A 192 -10.46 -1.47 10.61
CA ASP A 192 -11.05 -1.67 11.92
C ASP A 192 -11.87 -0.43 12.35
N ASP A 193 -13.07 -0.68 12.88
CA ASP A 193 -13.98 0.33 13.43
C ASP A 193 -14.31 1.51 12.46
N SER A 194 -14.08 1.32 11.17
CA SER A 194 -14.41 2.35 10.19
C SER A 194 -15.93 2.56 10.06
N PRO A 195 -16.41 3.80 10.03
CA PRO A 195 -17.81 4.12 9.74
C PRO A 195 -18.32 3.52 8.41
N ARG A 196 -17.41 3.30 7.46
CA ARG A 196 -17.70 2.56 6.21
C ARG A 196 -18.34 1.19 6.48
N TRP A 197 -18.01 0.55 7.60
CA TRP A 197 -18.43 -0.80 7.95
C TRP A 197 -19.41 -0.84 9.12
N LYS A 198 -20.07 0.27 9.44
CA LYS A 198 -21.02 0.30 10.57
C LYS A 198 -22.07 -0.80 10.46
N GLY A 199 -22.16 -1.64 11.50
CA GLY A 199 -23.11 -2.75 11.56
C GLY A 199 -22.66 -4.01 10.81
N VAL A 200 -21.41 -4.07 10.32
CA VAL A 200 -20.82 -5.26 9.70
C VAL A 200 -19.84 -5.90 10.66
N SER A 201 -19.84 -7.23 10.72
CA SER A 201 -18.92 -8.01 11.55
C SER A 201 -17.47 -7.86 11.09
N ASN A 202 -16.53 -7.94 12.03
CA ASN A 202 -15.10 -7.83 11.73
C ASN A 202 -14.56 -9.00 10.90
N SER A 203 -15.09 -10.22 11.12
CA SER A 203 -14.69 -11.43 10.41
C SER A 203 -15.89 -12.18 9.87
N CYS A 204 -15.65 -13.05 8.89
CA CYS A 204 -16.68 -13.92 8.34
C CYS A 204 -17.11 -15.01 9.33
N PRO A 205 -18.37 -15.51 9.21
CA PRO A 205 -18.89 -16.57 10.08
C PRO A 205 -18.01 -17.82 10.11
N ASP A 206 -17.92 -18.46 11.27
CA ASP A 206 -17.18 -19.72 11.51
C ASP A 206 -15.69 -19.64 11.15
N GLY A 207 -15.12 -18.43 11.08
CA GLY A 207 -13.73 -18.25 10.67
C GLY A 207 -13.44 -18.63 9.22
N ASP A 208 -14.46 -18.63 8.36
CA ASP A 208 -14.36 -19.02 6.94
C ASP A 208 -14.68 -17.85 6.02
N ALA A 209 -13.66 -17.34 5.34
CA ALA A 209 -13.79 -16.23 4.40
C ALA A 209 -14.74 -16.51 3.20
N LYS A 210 -15.17 -17.72 2.98
CA LYS A 210 -16.17 -18.08 1.95
C LYS A 210 -17.60 -17.80 2.38
N LYS A 211 -17.84 -17.52 3.68
CA LYS A 211 -19.17 -17.33 4.24
C LYS A 211 -19.51 -15.85 4.40
N CYS A 212 -20.53 -15.40 3.67
CA CYS A 212 -21.07 -14.06 3.86
C CYS A 212 -22.04 -14.06 5.06
N PRO A 213 -21.93 -13.09 6.00
CA PRO A 213 -22.90 -12.94 7.08
C PRO A 213 -24.31 -12.67 6.55
N THR A 214 -25.33 -13.18 7.23
CA THR A 214 -26.74 -12.87 6.98
C THR A 214 -27.22 -11.72 7.85
N GLY A 215 -28.24 -10.97 7.41
CA GLY A 215 -28.83 -9.88 8.19
C GLY A 215 -27.96 -8.63 8.33
N GLN A 216 -26.90 -8.50 7.54
CA GLN A 216 -26.03 -7.34 7.49
C GLN A 216 -26.03 -6.73 6.08
N SER A 217 -25.55 -5.48 5.94
CA SER A 217 -25.47 -4.80 4.63
C SER A 217 -24.26 -5.26 3.80
N VAL A 218 -24.10 -6.55 3.67
CA VAL A 218 -23.10 -7.25 2.85
C VAL A 218 -23.77 -8.37 2.04
N PRO A 219 -23.21 -8.86 0.91
CA PRO A 219 -21.91 -8.48 0.35
C PRO A 219 -21.92 -7.09 -0.29
N ARG A 220 -20.87 -6.29 -0.10
CA ARG A 220 -20.69 -5.01 -0.79
C ARG A 220 -19.66 -5.13 -1.90
N LEU A 221 -19.97 -4.55 -3.07
CA LEU A 221 -18.96 -4.35 -4.12
C LEU A 221 -18.03 -3.21 -3.67
N CYS A 222 -16.73 -3.51 -3.57
CA CYS A 222 -15.77 -2.56 -3.02
C CYS A 222 -14.80 -2.03 -4.07
N PRO A 223 -14.66 -0.69 -4.21
CA PRO A 223 -13.77 -0.09 -5.20
C PRO A 223 -12.30 -0.41 -4.94
N ASP A 224 -11.84 -0.36 -3.69
CA ASP A 224 -10.47 -0.65 -3.32
C ASP A 224 -10.11 -2.14 -3.46
N LEU A 225 -10.97 -3.07 -3.07
CA LEU A 225 -10.74 -4.51 -3.31
C LEU A 225 -10.70 -4.83 -4.80
N SER A 226 -11.63 -4.24 -5.57
CA SER A 226 -11.66 -4.42 -7.04
C SER A 226 -10.42 -3.80 -7.71
N ALA A 227 -9.94 -2.64 -7.23
CA ALA A 227 -8.71 -2.03 -7.70
C ALA A 227 -7.48 -2.89 -7.35
N THR A 228 -7.45 -3.52 -6.16
CA THR A 228 -6.39 -4.46 -5.77
C THR A 228 -6.34 -5.66 -6.73
N VAL A 229 -7.49 -6.20 -7.13
CA VAL A 229 -7.54 -7.30 -8.13
C VAL A 229 -7.14 -6.80 -9.52
N PHE A 230 -7.52 -5.59 -9.91
CA PHE A 230 -7.02 -4.97 -11.15
C PHE A 230 -5.48 -4.90 -11.16
N GLY A 231 -4.87 -4.32 -10.12
CA GLY A 231 -3.41 -4.24 -9.99
C GLY A 231 -2.73 -5.62 -9.96
N ALA A 232 -3.34 -6.61 -9.31
CA ALA A 232 -2.87 -7.99 -9.31
C ALA A 232 -2.86 -8.60 -10.72
N ARG A 233 -3.91 -8.41 -11.52
CA ARG A 233 -4.00 -8.93 -12.89
C ARG A 233 -3.02 -8.25 -13.85
N VAL A 234 -2.77 -6.95 -13.68
CA VAL A 234 -1.70 -6.24 -14.41
C VAL A 234 -0.34 -6.87 -14.11
N ALA A 235 -0.04 -7.15 -12.84
CA ALA A 235 1.20 -7.81 -12.45
C ALA A 235 1.30 -9.24 -12.97
N LEU A 236 0.21 -10.02 -12.92
CA LEU A 236 0.14 -11.38 -13.47
C LEU A 236 0.39 -11.39 -14.98
N SER A 237 -0.11 -10.39 -15.73
CA SER A 237 0.20 -10.24 -17.15
C SER A 237 1.71 -10.00 -17.38
N ALA A 238 2.33 -9.14 -16.57
CA ALA A 238 3.77 -8.87 -16.65
C ALA A 238 4.60 -10.12 -16.29
N MET A 239 4.24 -10.84 -15.23
CA MET A 239 4.89 -12.09 -14.84
C MET A 239 4.76 -13.17 -15.93
N ALA A 240 3.56 -13.34 -16.50
CA ALA A 240 3.32 -14.29 -17.59
C ALA A 240 4.17 -13.96 -18.83
N THR A 241 4.29 -12.66 -19.15
CA THR A 241 5.16 -12.18 -20.24
C THR A 241 6.62 -12.54 -19.98
N ALA A 242 7.13 -12.28 -18.78
CA ALA A 242 8.51 -12.60 -18.38
C ALA A 242 8.79 -14.10 -18.39
N LEU A 243 7.79 -14.94 -18.06
CA LEU A 243 7.85 -16.40 -18.13
C LEU A 243 7.59 -16.99 -19.53
N GLY A 244 7.46 -16.16 -20.57
CA GLY A 244 7.23 -16.60 -21.95
C GLY A 244 5.81 -17.11 -22.24
N LYS A 245 4.85 -16.93 -21.34
CA LYS A 245 3.47 -17.42 -21.40
C LYS A 245 2.53 -16.45 -22.12
N LYS A 246 2.77 -16.16 -23.39
CA LYS A 246 2.11 -15.08 -24.16
C LYS A 246 0.58 -15.13 -24.14
N ALA A 247 -0.03 -16.31 -24.29
CA ALA A 247 -1.50 -16.45 -24.29
C ALA A 247 -2.09 -16.15 -22.91
N GLU A 248 -1.44 -16.60 -21.83
CA GLU A 248 -1.85 -16.30 -20.45
C GLU A 248 -1.67 -14.79 -20.15
N ALA A 249 -0.58 -14.18 -20.63
CA ALA A 249 -0.35 -12.73 -20.48
C ALA A 249 -1.46 -11.90 -21.12
N GLN A 250 -1.89 -12.24 -22.34
CA GLN A 250 -3.01 -11.56 -23.01
C GLN A 250 -4.31 -11.73 -22.22
N LYS A 251 -4.61 -12.95 -21.77
CA LYS A 251 -5.79 -13.22 -20.94
C LYS A 251 -5.81 -12.37 -19.67
N TRP A 252 -4.67 -12.26 -18.97
CA TRP A 252 -4.58 -11.40 -17.77
C TRP A 252 -4.77 -9.92 -18.09
N THR A 253 -4.28 -9.45 -19.24
CA THR A 253 -4.51 -8.09 -19.71
C THR A 253 -6.00 -7.84 -19.96
N ASP A 254 -6.68 -8.74 -20.66
CA ASP A 254 -8.11 -8.63 -20.95
C ASP A 254 -8.95 -8.66 -19.66
N ASP A 255 -8.63 -9.55 -18.73
CA ASP A 255 -9.26 -9.66 -17.41
C ASP A 255 -9.02 -8.39 -16.54
N ALA A 256 -7.84 -7.77 -16.62
CA ALA A 256 -7.55 -6.51 -15.95
C ALA A 256 -8.36 -5.35 -16.54
N GLU A 257 -8.39 -5.20 -17.86
CA GLU A 257 -9.17 -4.14 -18.50
C GLU A 257 -10.67 -4.30 -18.25
N HIS A 258 -11.17 -5.54 -18.18
CA HIS A 258 -12.56 -5.80 -17.86
C HIS A 258 -12.95 -5.30 -16.47
N ILE A 259 -12.25 -5.71 -15.43
CA ILE A 259 -12.55 -5.26 -14.05
C ILE A 259 -12.34 -3.75 -13.90
N ARG A 260 -11.34 -3.17 -14.57
CA ARG A 260 -11.11 -1.72 -14.56
C ARG A 260 -12.31 -0.95 -15.13
N ALA A 261 -12.85 -1.41 -16.26
CA ALA A 261 -14.05 -0.79 -16.86
C ALA A 261 -15.25 -0.87 -15.92
N LEU A 262 -15.41 -1.99 -15.20
CA LEU A 262 -16.45 -2.15 -14.19
C LEU A 262 -16.27 -1.21 -12.99
N ILE A 263 -15.04 -1.04 -12.47
CA ILE A 263 -14.75 -0.09 -11.39
C ILE A 263 -15.18 1.33 -11.80
N LEU A 264 -14.75 1.78 -12.98
CA LEU A 264 -15.02 3.13 -13.46
C LEU A 264 -16.50 3.36 -13.76
N SER A 265 -17.24 2.35 -14.20
CA SER A 265 -18.65 2.48 -14.59
C SER A 265 -19.67 2.19 -13.48
N LYS A 266 -19.29 1.38 -12.47
CA LYS A 266 -20.21 0.88 -11.44
C LYS A 266 -19.95 1.41 -10.05
N LEU A 267 -18.69 1.78 -9.74
CA LEU A 267 -18.28 2.19 -8.40
C LEU A 267 -17.90 3.69 -8.30
N TRP A 268 -17.89 4.39 -9.43
CA TRP A 268 -17.68 5.83 -9.50
C TRP A 268 -19.04 6.58 -9.44
N CYS A 269 -19.12 7.53 -8.52
CA CYS A 269 -20.25 8.47 -8.41
C CYS A 269 -19.85 9.80 -9.06
N GLU A 270 -20.38 10.09 -10.24
CA GLU A 270 -20.06 11.31 -10.98
C GLU A 270 -20.49 12.58 -10.23
N GLU A 271 -21.65 12.54 -9.56
CA GLU A 271 -22.17 13.64 -8.76
C GLU A 271 -21.20 14.09 -7.68
N ASP A 272 -20.60 13.11 -6.96
CA ASP A 272 -19.68 13.35 -5.85
C ASP A 272 -18.21 13.41 -6.28
N ALA A 273 -17.89 12.98 -7.50
CA ALA A 273 -16.53 12.73 -7.96
C ALA A 273 -15.73 11.81 -7.00
N SER A 274 -16.31 10.68 -6.63
CA SER A 274 -15.81 9.78 -5.60
C SER A 274 -16.14 8.33 -5.90
N PHE A 275 -15.33 7.40 -5.39
CA PHE A 275 -15.61 5.97 -5.40
C PHE A 275 -16.31 5.56 -4.11
N TYR A 276 -17.36 4.76 -4.23
CA TYR A 276 -18.12 4.23 -3.10
C TYR A 276 -18.37 2.74 -3.24
N ASP A 277 -18.56 2.09 -2.09
CA ASP A 277 -19.12 0.74 -2.06
C ASP A 277 -20.55 0.74 -2.61
N VAL A 278 -20.91 -0.39 -3.21
CA VAL A 278 -22.31 -0.62 -3.64
C VAL A 278 -22.88 -1.77 -2.82
N ASP A 279 -23.98 -1.48 -2.12
CA ASP A 279 -24.67 -2.42 -1.25
C ASP A 279 -25.41 -3.52 -2.03
N PRO A 280 -26.01 -4.52 -1.37
CA PRO A 280 -26.78 -5.55 -2.03
C PRO A 280 -27.96 -5.05 -2.87
N ASP A 281 -28.54 -3.89 -2.51
CA ASP A 281 -29.65 -3.26 -3.22
C ASP A 281 -29.19 -2.43 -4.43
N GLY A 282 -27.89 -2.35 -4.70
CA GLY A 282 -27.31 -1.59 -5.81
C GLY A 282 -27.15 -0.09 -5.51
N LYS A 283 -27.20 0.33 -4.26
CA LYS A 283 -27.07 1.73 -3.84
C LYS A 283 -25.66 2.03 -3.36
N PHE A 284 -25.18 3.25 -3.63
CA PHE A 284 -23.92 3.75 -3.08
C PHE A 284 -23.98 3.90 -1.56
N HIS A 285 -23.05 3.28 -0.88
CA HIS A 285 -22.79 3.52 0.53
C HIS A 285 -21.83 4.72 0.66
N ARG A 286 -22.39 5.91 0.80
CA ARG A 286 -21.66 7.19 0.70
C ARG A 286 -20.90 7.51 1.99
N VAL A 287 -19.70 6.94 2.14
CA VAL A 287 -18.70 7.30 3.16
C VAL A 287 -17.41 7.62 2.44
N LEU A 288 -16.89 8.82 2.63
CA LEU A 288 -15.61 9.27 2.07
C LEU A 288 -14.44 8.66 2.86
N SER A 289 -14.14 7.41 2.56
CA SER A 289 -13.10 6.61 3.23
C SER A 289 -11.80 6.54 2.41
N VAL A 290 -10.76 5.95 2.98
CA VAL A 290 -9.47 5.70 2.30
C VAL A 290 -9.58 4.87 1.02
N ALA A 291 -10.74 4.30 0.69
CA ALA A 291 -10.97 3.65 -0.61
C ALA A 291 -10.63 4.61 -1.76
N ASN A 292 -10.92 5.91 -1.60
CA ASN A 292 -10.60 6.97 -2.56
C ASN A 292 -9.09 7.24 -2.73
N LEU A 293 -8.25 6.78 -1.83
CA LEU A 293 -6.79 6.82 -1.92
C LEU A 293 -6.23 5.50 -2.49
N ARG A 294 -6.92 4.38 -2.24
CA ARG A 294 -6.48 3.04 -2.63
C ARG A 294 -6.75 2.75 -4.11
N VAL A 295 -7.85 3.28 -4.68
CA VAL A 295 -8.15 3.13 -6.12
C VAL A 295 -7.07 3.80 -7.01
N PRO A 296 -6.65 5.05 -6.78
CA PRO A 296 -5.51 5.63 -7.50
C PRO A 296 -4.20 4.86 -7.30
N ALA A 297 -3.99 4.24 -6.14
CA ALA A 297 -2.76 3.50 -5.84
C ALA A 297 -2.52 2.31 -6.78
N GLU A 298 -3.58 1.81 -7.42
CA GLU A 298 -3.51 0.75 -8.42
C GLU A 298 -3.61 1.28 -9.86
N HIS A 299 -3.51 2.58 -10.08
CA HIS A 299 -3.49 3.23 -11.39
C HIS A 299 -4.74 2.96 -12.25
N VAL A 300 -5.89 2.79 -11.61
CA VAL A 300 -7.18 2.49 -12.27
C VAL A 300 -7.54 3.57 -13.29
N MET A 301 -7.28 4.84 -12.98
CA MET A 301 -7.46 5.97 -13.89
C MET A 301 -6.15 6.30 -14.60
N ARG A 302 -6.14 6.32 -15.93
CA ARG A 302 -4.93 6.56 -16.73
C ARG A 302 -4.79 8.04 -17.09
N PRO A 303 -3.70 8.73 -16.73
CA PRO A 303 -3.55 10.17 -16.98
C PRO A 303 -3.45 10.53 -18.48
N ASN A 304 -3.07 9.58 -19.34
CA ASN A 304 -3.04 9.76 -20.80
C ASN A 304 -4.41 9.54 -21.47
N VAL A 305 -5.42 9.06 -20.76
CA VAL A 305 -6.80 8.90 -21.26
C VAL A 305 -7.65 10.06 -20.77
N ARG A 306 -8.10 10.92 -21.69
CA ARG A 306 -8.75 12.21 -21.38
C ARG A 306 -9.89 12.11 -20.37
N HIS A 307 -10.75 11.11 -20.51
CA HIS A 307 -11.88 10.91 -19.59
C HIS A 307 -11.42 10.51 -18.18
N GLU A 308 -10.54 9.51 -18.09
CA GLU A 308 -10.02 9.00 -16.83
C GLU A 308 -9.19 10.05 -16.08
N ARG A 309 -8.41 10.84 -16.82
CA ARG A 309 -7.70 12.00 -16.27
C ARG A 309 -8.65 13.01 -15.64
N LYS A 310 -9.79 13.32 -16.30
CA LYS A 310 -10.79 14.22 -15.74
C LYS A 310 -11.42 13.66 -14.46
N MET A 311 -11.69 12.37 -14.41
CA MET A 311 -12.17 11.71 -13.19
C MET A 311 -11.16 11.85 -12.04
N PHE A 312 -9.89 11.57 -12.31
CA PHE A 312 -8.84 11.73 -11.28
C PHE A 312 -8.69 13.18 -10.82
N GLU A 313 -8.67 14.17 -11.74
CA GLU A 313 -8.57 15.58 -11.36
C GLU A 313 -9.80 16.04 -10.54
N ALA A 314 -11.00 15.58 -10.87
CA ALA A 314 -12.18 15.86 -10.09
C ALA A 314 -12.11 15.27 -8.66
N LEU A 315 -11.66 14.01 -8.53
CA LEU A 315 -11.39 13.37 -7.23
C LEU A 315 -10.31 14.14 -6.45
N TRP A 316 -9.22 14.51 -7.13
CA TRP A 316 -8.10 15.23 -6.55
C TRP A 316 -8.52 16.60 -5.99
N GLU A 317 -9.15 17.43 -6.82
CA GLU A 317 -9.53 18.81 -6.45
C GLU A 317 -10.65 18.84 -5.40
N ARG A 318 -11.66 17.98 -5.54
CA ARG A 318 -12.82 18.01 -4.63
C ARG A 318 -12.52 17.34 -3.28
N HIS A 319 -11.63 16.35 -3.25
CA HIS A 319 -11.42 15.51 -2.07
C HIS A 319 -9.94 15.39 -1.67
N LEU A 320 -9.08 14.82 -2.53
CA LEU A 320 -7.74 14.41 -2.08
C LEU A 320 -6.84 15.60 -1.73
N HIS A 321 -6.92 16.69 -2.49
CA HIS A 321 -6.17 17.94 -2.24
C HIS A 321 -7.03 19.04 -1.61
N ASN A 322 -8.14 18.68 -1.01
CA ASN A 322 -9.03 19.62 -0.32
C ASN A 322 -8.72 19.63 1.19
N PRO A 323 -8.31 20.78 1.78
CA PRO A 323 -7.99 20.86 3.21
C PRO A 323 -9.19 20.62 4.12
N LYS A 324 -10.42 20.72 3.62
CA LYS A 324 -11.63 20.35 4.35
C LYS A 324 -12.00 18.88 4.23
N ALA A 325 -11.26 18.08 3.45
CA ALA A 325 -11.52 16.67 3.24
C ALA A 325 -10.29 15.83 3.59
N TYR A 326 -9.42 15.48 2.64
CA TYR A 326 -8.27 14.61 2.92
C TYR A 326 -6.93 15.36 3.05
N TRP A 327 -6.82 16.62 2.57
CA TRP A 327 -5.56 17.38 2.65
C TRP A 327 -5.45 18.16 3.97
N ALA A 328 -5.66 17.46 5.08
CA ALA A 328 -5.45 17.97 6.43
C ALA A 328 -4.00 18.48 6.62
N PRO A 329 -3.69 19.20 7.69
CA PRO A 329 -2.30 19.52 8.06
C PRO A 329 -1.38 18.31 8.05
N TYR A 330 -1.85 17.13 8.44
CA TYR A 330 -1.15 15.84 8.28
C TYR A 330 -2.01 14.90 7.42
N PRO A 331 -1.83 14.93 6.08
CA PRO A 331 -2.63 14.11 5.18
C PRO A 331 -2.30 12.62 5.34
N PHE A 332 -3.13 11.75 5.07
CA PHE A 332 -4.50 11.67 4.61
C PHE A 332 -5.32 11.00 5.72
N PRO A 333 -6.36 11.63 6.29
CA PRO A 333 -7.23 10.97 7.25
C PRO A 333 -7.95 9.76 6.63
N SER A 334 -8.24 8.76 7.45
CA SER A 334 -8.89 7.52 6.99
C SER A 334 -10.36 7.71 6.60
N ILE A 335 -10.99 8.75 7.14
CA ILE A 335 -12.30 9.30 6.74
C ILE A 335 -12.08 10.78 6.46
N ALA A 336 -12.65 11.32 5.40
CA ALA A 336 -12.52 12.73 5.07
C ALA A 336 -13.11 13.63 6.18
N LEU A 337 -12.43 14.75 6.50
CA LEU A 337 -12.82 15.66 7.60
C LEU A 337 -14.25 16.21 7.45
N ASN A 338 -14.72 16.37 6.22
CA ASN A 338 -16.07 16.85 5.90
C ASN A 338 -17.11 15.73 5.73
N ASP A 339 -16.72 14.48 5.94
CA ASP A 339 -17.69 13.38 5.99
C ASP A 339 -18.45 13.43 7.32
N PRO A 340 -19.80 13.33 7.32
CA PRO A 340 -20.57 13.38 8.55
C PRO A 340 -20.27 12.23 9.54
N THR A 341 -19.57 11.20 9.09
CA THR A 341 -19.16 10.06 9.93
C THR A 341 -17.72 10.19 10.47
N PHE A 342 -17.02 11.28 10.14
CA PHE A 342 -15.68 11.56 10.69
C PHE A 342 -15.75 11.67 12.22
N VAL A 343 -14.84 11.00 12.91
CA VAL A 343 -14.75 11.07 14.38
C VAL A 343 -13.45 11.78 14.77
N PRO A 344 -13.51 12.98 15.35
CA PRO A 344 -12.33 13.66 15.84
C PRO A 344 -11.85 13.03 17.15
N GLY A 345 -10.54 13.17 17.43
CA GLY A 345 -9.95 12.68 18.69
C GLY A 345 -9.87 11.16 18.74
N ILE A 346 -8.91 10.59 18.03
CA ILE A 346 -8.74 9.14 17.91
C ILE A 346 -8.39 8.53 19.25
N GLN A 347 -9.24 7.66 19.76
CA GLN A 347 -9.04 6.98 21.05
C GLN A 347 -8.54 5.54 20.91
N HIS A 348 -8.70 4.92 19.74
CA HIS A 348 -8.36 3.52 19.46
C HIS A 348 -7.64 3.39 18.12
N ALA A 349 -6.91 2.29 17.93
CA ALA A 349 -6.44 1.87 16.63
C ALA A 349 -7.65 1.60 15.72
N SER A 350 -8.03 2.62 14.93
CA SER A 350 -9.25 2.56 14.15
C SER A 350 -9.14 3.41 12.89
N TRP A 351 -9.92 3.01 11.89
CA TRP A 351 -10.00 3.71 10.60
C TRP A 351 -11.17 4.69 10.55
N ASN A 352 -11.37 5.46 11.62
CA ASN A 352 -12.50 6.39 11.76
C ASN A 352 -12.15 7.88 11.63
N GLY A 353 -10.89 8.20 11.28
CA GLY A 353 -10.50 9.59 11.06
C GLY A 353 -9.01 9.88 11.15
N GLY A 354 -8.19 9.01 11.74
CA GLY A 354 -6.75 9.22 11.86
C GLY A 354 -5.99 9.13 10.54
N SER A 355 -4.88 9.87 10.44
CA SER A 355 -3.91 9.72 9.35
C SER A 355 -3.01 8.52 9.64
N GLN A 356 -3.10 7.50 8.79
CA GLN A 356 -2.47 6.19 8.98
C GLN A 356 -1.09 6.12 8.31
N ALA A 357 -0.08 5.57 8.98
CA ALA A 357 1.24 5.35 8.42
C ALA A 357 1.19 4.43 7.17
N LEU A 358 0.32 3.41 7.17
CA LEU A 358 0.08 2.57 5.99
C LEU A 358 -0.39 3.37 4.78
N THR A 359 -1.28 4.34 4.98
CA THR A 359 -1.76 5.22 3.90
C THR A 359 -0.64 6.13 3.40
N ALA A 360 0.16 6.71 4.31
CA ALA A 360 1.29 7.55 3.94
C ALA A 360 2.33 6.77 3.12
N LEU A 361 2.71 5.57 3.55
CA LEU A 361 3.67 4.72 2.81
C LEU A 361 3.16 4.38 1.40
N ARG A 362 1.87 4.13 1.24
CA ARG A 362 1.23 3.79 -0.04
C ARG A 362 1.21 4.96 -1.03
N THR A 363 1.38 6.23 -0.58
CA THR A 363 1.46 7.39 -1.48
C THR A 363 2.61 7.29 -2.47
N LEU A 364 3.69 6.59 -2.10
CA LEU A 364 4.84 6.32 -2.97
C LEU A 364 4.49 5.49 -4.22
N ARG A 365 3.34 4.83 -4.23
CA ARG A 365 2.89 4.00 -5.36
C ARG A 365 2.21 4.81 -6.46
N TRP A 366 1.67 6.00 -6.16
CA TRP A 366 0.75 6.65 -7.08
C TRP A 366 0.90 8.16 -7.27
N MET A 367 1.37 8.92 -6.29
CA MET A 367 1.37 10.39 -6.42
C MET A 367 2.26 10.87 -7.57
N ASP A 368 3.44 10.29 -7.76
CA ASP A 368 4.32 10.59 -8.90
C ASP A 368 3.67 10.21 -10.24
N TYR A 369 2.96 9.08 -10.31
CA TYR A 369 2.26 8.63 -11.51
C TYR A 369 1.21 9.64 -12.01
N TYR A 370 0.55 10.33 -11.10
CA TYR A 370 -0.43 11.39 -11.41
C TYR A 370 0.17 12.80 -11.44
N GLY A 371 1.49 12.93 -11.40
CA GLY A 371 2.17 14.24 -11.46
C GLY A 371 1.99 15.09 -10.20
N LYS A 372 1.74 14.47 -9.05
CA LYS A 372 1.54 15.16 -7.76
C LYS A 372 2.80 15.12 -6.89
N GLY A 373 3.97 15.23 -7.52
CA GLY A 373 5.28 15.12 -6.82
C GLY A 373 5.53 16.27 -5.84
N ARG A 374 5.03 17.49 -6.11
CA ARG A 374 5.14 18.62 -5.18
C ARG A 374 4.35 18.35 -3.90
N GLU A 375 3.11 17.94 -4.03
CA GLU A 375 2.21 17.63 -2.92
C GLU A 375 2.70 16.39 -2.15
N GLN A 376 3.29 15.42 -2.85
CA GLN A 376 3.94 14.27 -2.20
C GLN A 376 5.13 14.72 -1.34
N ARG A 377 5.94 15.67 -1.83
CA ARG A 377 7.05 16.22 -1.05
C ARG A 377 6.55 16.92 0.21
N GLU A 378 5.52 17.75 0.10
CA GLU A 378 4.88 18.42 1.24
C GLU A 378 4.34 17.41 2.27
N LEU A 379 3.69 16.35 1.84
CA LEU A 379 3.24 15.25 2.71
C LEU A 379 4.43 14.59 3.42
N MET A 380 5.52 14.30 2.69
CA MET A 380 6.72 13.69 3.27
C MET A 380 7.34 14.58 4.35
N GLU A 381 7.43 15.89 4.12
CA GLU A 381 7.98 16.87 5.08
C GLU A 381 7.17 16.86 6.38
N ARG A 382 5.85 16.93 6.30
CA ARG A 382 4.94 16.93 7.46
C ARG A 382 5.01 15.61 8.26
N TRP A 383 5.04 14.46 7.59
CA TRP A 383 5.19 13.18 8.27
C TRP A 383 6.54 13.02 8.96
N CYS A 384 7.63 13.42 8.31
CA CYS A 384 8.95 13.41 8.93
C CYS A 384 9.01 14.36 10.16
N GLU A 385 8.45 15.56 10.07
CA GLU A 385 8.35 16.50 11.19
C GLU A 385 7.62 15.89 12.40
N ALA A 386 6.46 15.27 12.17
CA ALA A 386 5.71 14.62 13.23
C ALA A 386 6.50 13.47 13.89
N ILE A 387 7.16 12.62 13.09
CA ILE A 387 7.96 11.51 13.62
C ILE A 387 9.17 12.01 14.39
N LEU A 388 9.90 13.00 13.88
CA LEU A 388 11.06 13.60 14.53
C LEU A 388 10.70 14.22 15.88
N SER A 389 9.51 14.79 16.03
CA SER A 389 9.07 15.44 17.27
C SER A 389 8.93 14.47 18.45
N VAL A 390 8.63 13.17 18.18
CA VAL A 390 8.42 12.14 19.21
C VAL A 390 9.49 11.06 19.22
N GLN A 391 10.23 10.92 18.13
CA GLN A 391 11.24 9.87 17.92
C GLN A 391 10.71 8.45 18.19
N ASP A 392 9.44 8.22 17.81
CA ASP A 392 8.74 6.96 17.99
C ASP A 392 7.94 6.62 16.72
N PHE A 393 7.69 5.35 16.48
CA PHE A 393 7.01 4.85 15.29
C PHE A 393 5.67 4.27 15.68
N ARG A 394 4.59 4.98 15.33
CA ARG A 394 3.23 4.63 15.70
C ARG A 394 2.33 4.49 14.47
N GLU A 395 1.20 3.85 14.65
CA GLU A 395 0.28 3.50 13.58
C GLU A 395 -0.36 4.74 12.93
N GLN A 396 -0.82 5.68 13.75
CA GLN A 396 -1.65 6.79 13.31
C GLN A 396 -1.44 8.06 14.12
N MET A 397 -1.79 9.19 13.54
CA MET A 397 -1.79 10.49 14.18
C MET A 397 -3.07 11.27 13.89
N GLU A 398 -3.35 12.24 14.73
CA GLU A 398 -4.41 13.21 14.50
C GLU A 398 -4.11 14.06 13.26
N PRO A 399 -5.04 14.17 12.32
CA PRO A 399 -4.79 14.86 11.05
C PRO A 399 -4.56 16.36 11.20
N ASP A 400 -5.08 16.99 12.26
CA ASP A 400 -4.94 18.43 12.50
C ASP A 400 -3.62 18.80 13.18
N THR A 401 -3.14 17.97 14.08
CA THR A 401 -2.03 18.32 14.99
C THR A 401 -0.76 17.50 14.74
N GLY A 402 -0.84 16.39 14.02
CA GLY A 402 0.26 15.44 13.85
C GLY A 402 0.61 14.67 15.13
N LYS A 403 -0.17 14.85 16.20
CA LYS A 403 0.05 14.16 17.46
C LYS A 403 -0.32 12.70 17.34
N PHE A 404 0.64 11.82 17.57
CA PHE A 404 0.39 10.39 17.56
C PHE A 404 -0.55 10.01 18.71
N THR A 405 -1.50 9.13 18.41
CA THR A 405 -2.51 8.70 19.39
C THR A 405 -1.91 7.71 20.40
N GLY A 406 -2.41 7.74 21.65
CA GLY A 406 -1.89 6.92 22.74
C GLY A 406 -2.05 5.41 22.52
N PHE A 407 -2.97 4.99 21.65
CA PHE A 407 -3.21 3.59 21.26
C PHE A 407 -2.37 3.14 20.08
N ALA A 408 -1.77 4.07 19.34
CA ALA A 408 -0.86 3.71 18.29
C ALA A 408 0.37 3.05 18.92
N HIS A 409 0.55 1.77 18.63
CA HIS A 409 1.57 0.96 19.26
C HIS A 409 2.97 1.42 18.84
N ALA A 410 3.84 1.64 19.82
CA ALA A 410 5.25 1.91 19.59
C ALA A 410 5.91 0.74 18.83
N GLY A 411 6.91 1.05 18.00
CA GLY A 411 7.63 0.04 17.23
C GLY A 411 6.87 -0.51 16.02
N TYR A 412 6.08 0.33 15.35
CA TYR A 412 5.29 -0.02 14.17
C TYR A 412 6.13 0.10 12.89
N SER A 413 6.37 -1.04 12.21
CA SER A 413 7.22 -1.12 11.00
C SER A 413 6.78 -0.19 9.87
N PRO A 414 5.47 -0.04 9.54
CA PRO A 414 5.05 0.88 8.49
C PRO A 414 5.47 2.33 8.75
N CYS A 415 5.39 2.82 9.99
CA CYS A 415 5.81 4.17 10.34
C CYS A 415 7.33 4.34 10.25
N ALA A 416 8.10 3.34 10.68
CA ALA A 416 9.55 3.32 10.48
C ALA A 416 9.92 3.38 8.99
N LEU A 417 9.22 2.63 8.14
CA LEU A 417 9.41 2.66 6.69
C LEU A 417 8.99 4.00 6.06
N VAL A 418 7.91 4.62 6.55
CA VAL A 418 7.53 5.99 6.15
C VAL A 418 8.70 6.93 6.37
N PHE A 419 9.26 6.97 7.60
CA PHE A 419 10.39 7.84 7.90
C PHE A 419 11.59 7.57 7.00
N LEU A 420 12.03 6.33 6.88
CA LEU A 420 13.20 5.94 6.09
C LEU A 420 13.05 6.33 4.60
N HIS A 421 11.90 6.06 3.99
CA HIS A 421 11.64 6.39 2.60
C HIS A 421 11.51 7.89 2.38
N PHE A 422 10.78 8.58 3.26
CA PHE A 422 10.52 10.01 3.12
C PHE A 422 11.79 10.82 3.38
N ALA A 423 12.51 10.54 4.45
CA ALA A 423 13.80 11.16 4.76
C ALA A 423 14.78 11.02 3.58
N ARG A 424 14.92 9.80 3.05
CA ARG A 424 15.78 9.56 1.88
C ARG A 424 15.38 10.40 0.67
N ARG A 425 14.09 10.48 0.35
CA ARG A 425 13.59 11.24 -0.80
C ARG A 425 13.74 12.74 -0.59
N LEU A 426 13.57 13.24 0.62
CA LEU A 426 13.73 14.66 0.95
C LEU A 426 15.17 15.13 0.85
N VAL A 427 16.12 14.30 1.32
CA VAL A 427 17.57 14.63 1.27
C VAL A 427 18.14 14.53 -0.15
N HIS A 428 17.65 13.58 -0.97
CA HIS A 428 18.17 13.34 -2.31
C HIS A 428 17.40 14.02 -3.44
N ALA A 429 16.30 14.73 -3.16
CA ALA A 429 15.63 15.52 -4.17
C ALA A 429 16.51 16.72 -4.55
N PRO A 430 16.81 16.97 -5.83
CA PRO A 430 17.49 18.19 -6.23
C PRO A 430 16.63 19.37 -5.74
N SER A 431 17.24 20.28 -4.97
CA SER A 431 16.61 21.53 -4.57
C SER A 431 16.11 22.22 -5.85
N SER A 432 14.80 22.25 -6.04
CA SER A 432 14.17 23.08 -7.06
C SER A 432 14.30 24.52 -6.58
N HIS A 433 15.44 25.13 -6.86
CA HIS A 433 15.50 26.58 -6.86
C HIS A 433 14.65 27.07 -8.05
N VAL A 434 13.52 27.68 -7.72
CA VAL A 434 12.72 28.54 -8.60
C VAL A 434 13.55 29.69 -9.13
#